data_37ba55a6df8dbd514a20d0a3fa4870bd
#
_entry.id   37ba55a6df8dbd514a20d0a3fa4870bd
#
_cell.length_a   1.000
_cell.length_b   1.000
_cell.length_c   1.000
_cell.angle_alpha   90.00
_cell.angle_beta   90.00
_cell.angle_gamma   90.00
#
_symmetry.space_group_name_H-M   'P 1'
#
loop_
_entity.id
_entity.type
_entity.pdbx_description
1 polymer ?
#
loop_
_entity_poly.entity_id
_entity_poly.type
_entity_poly.pdbx_seq_one_letter_code
_entity_poly.pdbx_strand_id
1 'polypeptide(L)' 'MTVKELIDKLQQFNGDKVVLVEDVEYGEFQAIDVKPNDNRFVIITTTVK' A
#
# COMPACT_ATOMS: atom_id res chain seq x y z
N MET A 1 2.14 8.90 -5.19
CA MET A 1 0.79 8.36 -5.43
C MET A 1 -0.25 9.33 -4.89
N THR A 2 -1.26 9.63 -5.68
CA THR A 2 -2.37 10.49 -5.24
C THR A 2 -3.43 9.66 -4.52
N VAL A 3 -4.34 10.34 -3.83
CA VAL A 3 -5.46 9.68 -3.17
C VAL A 3 -6.27 8.86 -4.17
N LYS A 4 -6.56 9.42 -5.33
CA LYS A 4 -7.33 8.73 -6.36
C LYS A 4 -6.61 7.48 -6.85
N GLU A 5 -5.32 7.56 -7.06
CA GLU A 5 -4.52 6.41 -7.48
C GLU A 5 -4.54 5.31 -6.43
N LEU A 6 -4.44 5.68 -5.16
CA LEU A 6 -4.48 4.71 -4.08
C LEU A 6 -5.84 4.02 -4.01
N ILE A 7 -6.92 4.78 -4.12
CA ILE A 7 -8.26 4.21 -4.12
C ILE A 7 -8.43 3.23 -5.28
N ASP A 8 -8.01 3.62 -6.48
CA ASP A 8 -8.13 2.77 -7.66
C ASP A 8 -7.37 1.46 -7.49
N LYS A 9 -6.17 1.53 -6.90
CA LYS A 9 -5.36 0.32 -6.70
C LYS A 9 -5.96 -0.58 -5.63
N LEU A 10 -6.45 -0.01 -4.55
CA LEU A 10 -7.05 -0.80 -3.46
C LEU A 10 -8.34 -1.48 -3.89
N GLN A 11 -9.10 -0.88 -4.79
CA GLN A 11 -10.34 -1.47 -5.28
C GLN A 11 -10.15 -2.74 -6.09
N GLN A 12 -8.92 -3.03 -6.48
CA GLN A 12 -8.61 -4.27 -7.20
C GLN A 12 -8.52 -5.48 -6.28
N PHE A 13 -8.58 -5.27 -4.98
CA PHE A 13 -8.47 -6.32 -3.98
C PHE A 13 -9.77 -6.47 -3.21
N ASN A 14 -9.95 -7.65 -2.59
CA ASN A 14 -11.10 -7.87 -1.72
C ASN A 14 -11.06 -6.92 -0.54
N GLY A 15 -12.24 -6.43 -0.16
CA GLY A 15 -12.33 -5.45 0.92
C GLY A 15 -12.00 -6.00 2.30
N ASP A 16 -11.93 -7.32 2.46
CA ASP A 16 -11.61 -7.95 3.74
C ASP A 16 -10.12 -8.23 3.92
N LYS A 17 -9.29 -7.88 2.93
CA LYS A 17 -7.84 -8.06 3.08
C LYS A 17 -7.27 -7.01 4.01
N VAL A 18 -6.26 -7.41 4.77
CA VAL A 18 -5.59 -6.51 5.71
C VAL A 18 -4.51 -5.72 4.96
N VAL A 19 -4.48 -4.41 5.19
CA VAL A 19 -3.50 -3.53 4.57
C VAL A 19 -2.29 -3.41 5.48
N LEU A 20 -1.11 -3.68 4.92
CA LEU A 20 0.15 -3.49 5.59
C LEU A 20 0.90 -2.34 4.93
N VAL A 21 1.72 -1.66 5.68
CA VAL A 21 2.59 -0.60 5.16
C VAL A 21 4.02 -1.09 5.29
N GLU A 22 4.81 -0.90 4.24
CA GLU A 22 6.21 -1.23 4.26
C GLU A 22 6.91 -0.46 5.37
N ASP A 23 7.85 -1.11 6.04
CA ASP A 23 8.50 -0.55 7.22
C ASP A 23 9.11 0.82 6.95
N VAL A 24 8.76 1.77 7.81
CA VAL A 24 9.22 3.15 7.72
C VAL A 24 9.75 3.56 9.07
N GLU A 25 11.03 3.88 9.14
CA GLU A 25 11.66 4.20 10.42
C GLU A 25 11.32 5.60 10.90
N TYR A 26 11.48 6.59 10.04
CA TYR A 26 11.32 7.99 10.42
C TYR A 26 10.75 8.82 9.29
N GLY A 27 10.02 9.85 9.64
CA GLY A 27 9.59 10.88 8.72
C GLY A 27 8.40 10.48 7.86
N GLU A 28 8.18 11.26 6.84
CA GLU A 28 7.08 11.06 5.91
C GLU A 28 7.61 10.48 4.61
N PHE A 29 6.90 9.50 4.08
CA PHE A 29 7.29 8.81 2.85
C PHE A 29 6.11 8.79 1.90
N GLN A 30 6.41 8.88 0.61
CA GLN A 30 5.37 8.75 -0.40
C GLN A 30 5.06 7.29 -0.65
N ALA A 31 3.77 6.96 -0.72
CA ALA A 31 3.35 5.66 -1.20
C ALA A 31 3.65 5.57 -2.70
N ILE A 32 4.24 4.45 -3.11
CA ILE A 32 4.60 4.22 -4.51
C ILE A 32 3.59 3.31 -5.18
N ASP A 33 3.19 2.24 -4.51
CA ASP A 33 2.37 1.22 -5.12
C ASP A 33 1.66 0.40 -4.05
N VAL A 34 0.71 -0.41 -4.49
CA VAL A 34 0.02 -1.38 -3.65
C VAL A 34 0.20 -2.74 -4.29
N LYS A 35 0.72 -3.70 -3.54
CA LYS A 35 1.03 -5.03 -4.05
C LYS A 35 0.34 -6.09 -3.21
N PRO A 36 -0.04 -7.21 -3.82
CA PRO A 36 -0.53 -8.34 -3.03
C PRO A 36 0.62 -8.95 -2.22
N ASN A 37 0.31 -9.35 -1.00
CA ASN A 37 1.27 -9.99 -0.13
C ASN A 37 0.57 -11.13 0.59
N ASP A 38 0.67 -12.33 0.04
CA ASP A 38 -0.07 -13.48 0.53
C ASP A 38 -1.58 -13.35 0.25
N ASN A 39 -2.35 -14.34 0.68
CA ASN A 39 -3.78 -14.41 0.36
C ASN A 39 -4.63 -13.44 1.18
N ARG A 40 -4.12 -12.97 2.30
CA ARG A 40 -4.91 -12.16 3.23
C ARG A 40 -4.45 -10.71 3.33
N PHE A 41 -3.32 -10.37 2.69
CA PHE A 41 -2.70 -9.06 2.88
C PHE A 41 -2.47 -8.36 1.56
N VAL A 42 -2.52 -7.04 1.62
CA VAL A 42 -1.94 -6.18 0.58
C VAL A 42 -0.95 -5.27 1.28
N ILE A 43 0.09 -4.87 0.58
CA ILE A 43 1.13 -4.04 1.18
C ILE A 43 1.28 -2.75 0.37
N ILE A 44 1.32 -1.63 1.08
CA ILE A 44 1.63 -0.34 0.49
C ILE A 44 3.15 -0.16 0.56
N THR A 45 3.78 -0.03 -0.60
CA THR A 45 5.22 0.22 -0.67
C THR A 45 5.49 1.71 -0.66
N THR A 46 6.63 2.10 -0.13
CA THR A 46 6.99 3.50 0.03
C THR A 46 8.30 3.80 -0.70
N THR A 47 8.57 5.08 -0.86
CA THR A 47 9.86 5.50 -1.42
C THR A 47 10.98 5.15 -0.45
N VAL A 48 12.11 4.74 -1.01
CA VAL A 48 13.31 4.46 -0.24
C VAL A 48 14.24 5.66 -0.37
N LYS A 49 14.74 6.11 0.75
CA LYS A 49 15.74 7.19 0.73
C LYS A 49 17.13 6.64 0.59
#